data_8a4af36bda3f2858f5d811ddf6df6fd4
#
_entry.id   8a4af36bda3f2858f5d811ddf6df6fd4
#
_cell.length_a   1.000
_cell.length_b   1.000
_cell.length_c   1.000
_cell.angle_alpha   90.00
_cell.angle_beta   90.00
_cell.angle_gamma   90.00
#
_symmetry.space_group_name_H-M   'P 1'
#
loop_
_entity.id
_entity.type
_entity.pdbx_description
1 polymer ?
#
loop_
_entity_poly.entity_id
_entity_poly.type
_entity_poly.pdbx_seq_one_letter_code
_entity_poly.pdbx_strand_id
1 'polypeptide(L)'
;MRIKLLVLVLLAFTGPAVAAAQTTQSLDMRTGEAPKIVRIGETNQLVYELHLTNFASLPLRLDGLVIEAGTPIKTYDGDALAAAITIVGPKGEAGPRVIEPGRRAIIYVNAPVSAAFSRRSISHRLTLGKIGGDGASVSISGATATPESAPPRLAPPLRGGPWVAVYDPGMERGHRRVFYATEGSATLPGRFAIDWMKVDTSGKLSSGDADIPSNHYGFGAEVLAVADGTVVALRDDVPDPATVSGRPRPGIADASGNFVAIDIGGGRFAIYEHLKQGAPVAVGDRVKAGQVVGFLGFTGQASAPHLHFHLADRASILGAEGQPYVVTSLTRLGQYETIGDFSRGETWPPTDRSEEVRDSFPPPNLVARFPGD
;
A
#
# COMPACT_ATOMS: atom_id res chain seq x y z
N MET A 1 -12.74 25.59 -82.85
CA MET A 1 -11.58 25.36 -81.95
C MET A 1 -12.07 25.40 -80.50
N ARG A 2 -12.28 24.23 -79.86
CA ARG A 2 -12.83 24.11 -78.46
C ARG A 2 -11.68 23.84 -77.51
N ILE A 3 -11.38 24.81 -76.67
CA ILE A 3 -10.36 24.68 -75.62
C ILE A 3 -10.98 23.89 -74.44
N LYS A 4 -10.44 22.72 -74.10
CA LYS A 4 -10.79 21.96 -72.89
C LYS A 4 -9.95 22.48 -71.73
N LEU A 5 -10.61 23.06 -70.77
CA LEU A 5 -10.01 23.49 -69.53
C LEU A 5 -9.82 22.21 -68.60
N LEU A 6 -8.60 21.88 -68.32
CA LEU A 6 -8.25 20.79 -67.42
C LEU A 6 -8.15 21.36 -65.99
N VAL A 7 -9.12 21.02 -65.11
CA VAL A 7 -9.09 21.38 -63.70
C VAL A 7 -8.26 20.34 -62.94
N LEU A 8 -7.10 20.74 -62.46
CA LEU A 8 -6.24 19.93 -61.61
C LEU A 8 -6.72 20.08 -60.18
N VAL A 9 -7.35 19.04 -59.60
CA VAL A 9 -7.71 18.99 -58.19
C VAL A 9 -6.48 18.51 -57.42
N LEU A 10 -5.83 19.40 -56.67
CA LEU A 10 -4.81 19.05 -55.69
C LEU A 10 -5.51 18.50 -54.42
N LEU A 11 -5.47 17.20 -54.25
CA LEU A 11 -5.79 16.55 -52.96
C LEU A 11 -4.63 16.77 -52.00
N ALA A 12 -4.81 17.67 -51.04
CA ALA A 12 -3.88 17.83 -49.92
C ALA A 12 -4.08 16.65 -48.97
N PHE A 13 -3.16 15.70 -48.95
CA PHE A 13 -3.06 14.66 -47.94
C PHE A 13 -2.57 15.30 -46.62
N THR A 14 -3.47 15.63 -45.72
CA THR A 14 -3.11 15.89 -44.32
C THR A 14 -2.91 14.54 -43.60
N GLY A 15 -1.71 14.01 -43.68
CA GLY A 15 -1.33 12.88 -42.79
C GLY A 15 -1.40 13.32 -41.34
N PRO A 16 -1.69 12.39 -40.39
CA PRO A 16 -1.65 12.71 -38.98
C PRO A 16 -0.26 13.25 -38.62
N ALA A 17 -0.20 14.46 -38.10
CA ALA A 17 1.03 15.04 -37.58
C ALA A 17 1.52 14.10 -36.43
N VAL A 18 2.57 13.35 -36.68
CA VAL A 18 3.28 12.64 -35.61
C VAL A 18 3.83 13.71 -34.70
N ALA A 19 3.23 13.88 -33.52
CA ALA A 19 3.77 14.76 -32.52
C ALA A 19 5.22 14.31 -32.23
N ALA A 20 6.20 15.18 -32.55
CA ALA A 20 7.60 14.91 -32.30
C ALA A 20 7.74 14.58 -30.77
N ALA A 21 8.22 13.40 -30.47
CA ALA A 21 8.52 13.03 -29.08
C ALA A 21 9.51 14.07 -28.56
N GLN A 22 9.13 14.74 -27.48
CA GLN A 22 9.97 15.74 -26.84
C GLN A 22 11.20 15.03 -26.29
N THR A 23 12.36 15.24 -26.92
CA THR A 23 13.63 14.69 -26.40
C THR A 23 13.96 15.44 -25.14
N THR A 24 13.65 14.84 -23.99
CA THR A 24 13.85 15.42 -22.68
C THR A 24 15.03 14.77 -21.98
N GLN A 25 15.50 15.46 -20.97
CA GLN A 25 16.54 15.05 -20.03
C GLN A 25 16.45 13.56 -19.67
N SER A 26 17.57 12.96 -19.40
CA SER A 26 17.70 11.52 -19.11
C SER A 26 17.04 11.11 -17.77
N LEU A 27 15.75 11.39 -17.63
CA LEU A 27 14.90 10.95 -16.50
C LEU A 27 13.90 9.90 -17.02
N ASP A 28 14.02 8.69 -16.52
CA ASP A 28 13.01 7.65 -16.72
C ASP A 28 11.89 7.80 -15.70
N MET A 29 10.65 7.67 -16.15
CA MET A 29 9.46 7.78 -15.30
C MET A 29 8.50 6.63 -15.62
N ARG A 30 8.19 5.81 -14.61
CA ARG A 30 7.32 4.62 -14.77
C ARG A 30 6.43 4.44 -13.55
N THR A 31 5.22 3.92 -13.75
CA THR A 31 4.48 3.25 -12.68
C THR A 31 5.11 1.88 -12.45
N GLY A 32 5.31 1.48 -11.20
CA GLY A 32 5.76 0.12 -10.87
C GLY A 32 4.67 -0.89 -11.23
N GLU A 33 3.58 -0.85 -10.48
CA GLU A 33 2.34 -1.56 -10.75
C GLU A 33 1.29 -0.64 -11.38
N ALA A 34 0.26 -1.22 -11.99
CA ALA A 34 -0.88 -0.45 -12.45
C ALA A 34 -1.54 0.29 -11.27
N PRO A 35 -1.87 1.59 -11.42
CA PRO A 35 -2.57 2.34 -10.39
C PRO A 35 -3.85 1.63 -9.96
N LYS A 36 -4.10 1.53 -8.64
CA LYS A 36 -5.30 0.87 -8.10
C LYS A 36 -6.30 1.91 -7.64
N ILE A 37 -7.58 1.71 -7.98
CA ILE A 37 -8.68 2.48 -7.40
C ILE A 37 -9.24 1.65 -6.25
N VAL A 38 -9.15 2.18 -5.05
CA VAL A 38 -9.64 1.53 -3.83
C VAL A 38 -10.44 2.54 -2.99
N ARG A 39 -11.57 2.09 -2.44
CA ARG A 39 -12.31 2.88 -1.47
C ARG A 39 -11.64 2.76 -0.11
N ILE A 40 -11.10 3.86 0.42
CA ILE A 40 -10.51 3.96 1.75
C ILE A 40 -11.43 4.83 2.60
N GLY A 41 -12.07 4.24 3.61
CA GLY A 41 -13.16 4.91 4.31
C GLY A 41 -14.28 5.28 3.34
N GLU A 42 -14.57 6.57 3.22
CA GLU A 42 -15.63 7.09 2.35
C GLU A 42 -15.15 7.55 0.97
N THR A 43 -13.83 7.56 0.75
CA THR A 43 -13.22 8.18 -0.43
C THR A 43 -12.59 7.14 -1.34
N ASN A 44 -12.90 7.19 -2.65
CA ASN A 44 -12.13 6.45 -3.64
C ASN A 44 -10.78 7.14 -3.85
N GLN A 45 -9.72 6.35 -3.87
CA GLN A 45 -8.37 6.85 -4.07
C GLN A 45 -7.62 6.06 -5.14
N LEU A 46 -6.83 6.77 -5.94
CA LEU A 46 -5.76 6.18 -6.74
C LEU A 46 -4.56 5.92 -5.83
N VAL A 47 -4.12 4.67 -5.79
CA VAL A 47 -2.99 4.23 -4.96
C VAL A 47 -1.99 3.51 -5.85
N TYR A 48 -0.75 4.02 -5.94
CA TYR A 48 0.34 3.42 -6.70
C TYR A 48 1.68 4.11 -6.39
N GLU A 49 2.76 3.61 -6.95
CA GLU A 49 4.10 4.17 -6.87
C GLU A 49 4.57 4.64 -8.26
N LEU A 50 5.08 5.89 -8.32
CA LEU A 50 5.73 6.44 -9.49
C LEU A 50 7.25 6.37 -9.27
N HIS A 51 7.93 5.60 -10.10
CA HIS A 51 9.37 5.40 -10.05
C HIS A 51 10.06 6.36 -11.01
N LEU A 52 11.06 7.08 -10.52
CA LEU A 52 11.86 8.03 -11.27
C LEU A 52 13.32 7.62 -11.19
N THR A 53 14.01 7.49 -12.31
CA THR A 53 15.44 7.18 -12.33
C THR A 53 16.19 8.28 -13.08
N ASN A 54 17.16 8.91 -12.42
CA ASN A 54 17.99 9.93 -13.03
C ASN A 54 19.16 9.30 -13.79
N PHE A 55 19.11 9.33 -15.12
CA PHE A 55 20.19 8.93 -16.01
C PHE A 55 21.04 10.12 -16.49
N ALA A 56 20.74 11.34 -16.05
CA ALA A 56 21.58 12.50 -16.35
C ALA A 56 22.88 12.47 -15.52
N SER A 57 23.88 13.20 -15.97
CA SER A 57 25.14 13.38 -15.24
C SER A 57 25.07 14.43 -14.11
N LEU A 58 23.93 15.07 -13.94
CA LEU A 58 23.69 16.11 -12.94
C LEU A 58 22.54 15.76 -12.02
N PRO A 59 22.53 16.23 -10.76
CA PRO A 59 21.40 16.09 -9.86
C PRO A 59 20.17 16.79 -10.41
N LEU A 60 19.00 16.20 -10.20
CA LEU A 60 17.70 16.72 -10.59
C LEU A 60 16.85 17.00 -9.34
N ARG A 61 16.40 18.25 -9.18
CA ARG A 61 15.48 18.64 -8.10
C ARG A 61 14.04 18.54 -8.58
N LEU A 62 13.21 17.84 -7.82
CA LEU A 62 11.77 17.76 -8.07
C LEU A 62 11.08 18.96 -7.41
N ASP A 63 10.45 19.81 -8.21
CA ASP A 63 9.71 20.98 -7.73
C ASP A 63 8.19 20.74 -7.70
N GLY A 64 7.68 19.82 -8.53
CA GLY A 64 6.26 19.47 -8.53
C GLY A 64 5.93 18.24 -9.34
N LEU A 65 4.80 17.62 -9.01
CA LEU A 65 4.16 16.53 -9.75
C LEU A 65 2.67 16.84 -9.89
N VAL A 66 2.16 16.82 -11.11
CA VAL A 66 0.72 16.84 -11.40
C VAL A 66 0.30 15.51 -12.01
N ILE A 67 -0.72 14.89 -11.41
CA ILE A 67 -1.40 13.71 -11.93
C ILE A 67 -2.66 14.18 -12.63
N GLU A 68 -2.88 13.76 -13.87
CA GLU A 68 -3.99 14.25 -14.68
C GLU A 68 -4.66 13.13 -15.51
N ALA A 69 -5.95 13.31 -15.77
CA ALA A 69 -6.73 12.49 -16.71
C ALA A 69 -7.54 13.43 -17.62
N GLY A 70 -6.81 14.21 -18.47
CA GLY A 70 -7.35 15.34 -19.22
C GLY A 70 -7.47 16.63 -18.38
N THR A 71 -7.74 16.51 -17.08
CA THR A 71 -7.70 17.59 -16.10
C THR A 71 -6.88 17.14 -14.87
N PRO A 72 -6.30 18.08 -14.09
CA PRO A 72 -5.57 17.72 -12.89
C PRO A 72 -6.45 16.97 -11.87
N ILE A 73 -5.92 15.85 -11.36
CA ILE A 73 -6.51 15.06 -10.28
C ILE A 73 -5.87 15.46 -8.95
N LYS A 74 -4.53 15.51 -8.92
CA LYS A 74 -3.75 15.81 -7.72
C LYS A 74 -2.46 16.51 -8.11
N THR A 75 -2.08 17.50 -7.31
CA THR A 75 -0.78 18.17 -7.37
C THR A 75 -0.02 17.88 -6.09
N TYR A 76 1.26 17.58 -6.23
CA TYR A 76 2.24 17.48 -5.15
C TYR A 76 3.32 18.53 -5.40
N ASP A 77 3.58 19.37 -4.43
CA ASP A 77 4.66 20.36 -4.40
C ASP A 77 5.19 20.55 -2.98
N GLY A 78 6.23 21.32 -2.79
CA GLY A 78 6.77 21.68 -1.48
C GLY A 78 6.87 20.50 -0.51
N ASP A 79 6.30 20.67 0.67
CA ASP A 79 6.32 19.69 1.76
C ASP A 79 5.46 18.45 1.43
N ALA A 80 4.37 18.62 0.68
CA ALA A 80 3.52 17.50 0.26
C ALA A 80 4.28 16.54 -0.66
N LEU A 81 5.11 17.06 -1.57
CA LEU A 81 5.98 16.25 -2.41
C LEU A 81 7.12 15.62 -1.59
N ALA A 82 7.73 16.38 -0.68
CA ALA A 82 8.79 15.88 0.20
C ALA A 82 8.30 14.73 1.09
N ALA A 83 7.08 14.80 1.60
CA ALA A 83 6.47 13.73 2.38
C ALA A 83 6.10 12.49 1.55
N ALA A 84 5.78 12.69 0.27
CA ALA A 84 5.36 11.60 -0.62
C ALA A 84 6.51 10.86 -1.31
N ILE A 85 7.78 11.31 -1.17
CA ILE A 85 8.92 10.76 -1.91
C ILE A 85 9.89 10.01 -1.01
N THR A 86 10.50 8.97 -1.55
CA THR A 86 11.68 8.31 -0.98
C THR A 86 12.77 8.24 -2.04
N ILE A 87 13.98 8.71 -1.71
CA ILE A 87 15.18 8.49 -2.54
C ILE A 87 15.80 7.15 -2.13
N VAL A 88 15.92 6.24 -3.09
CA VAL A 88 16.45 4.88 -2.83
C VAL A 88 17.94 4.97 -2.52
N GLY A 89 18.35 4.30 -1.43
CA GLY A 89 19.74 4.25 -0.94
C GLY A 89 20.02 5.25 0.19
N PRO A 90 21.30 5.57 0.50
CA PRO A 90 21.66 6.46 1.61
C PRO A 90 21.01 7.84 1.47
N LYS A 91 20.66 8.46 2.59
CA LYS A 91 20.17 9.85 2.58
C LYS A 91 21.28 10.76 2.05
N GLY A 92 20.98 11.52 1.00
CA GLY A 92 21.89 12.51 0.44
C GLY A 92 21.82 13.83 1.22
N GLU A 93 22.89 14.63 1.15
CA GLU A 93 22.95 15.97 1.77
C GLU A 93 22.06 16.99 1.04
N ALA A 94 21.74 16.74 -0.23
CA ALA A 94 21.00 17.66 -1.10
C ALA A 94 19.49 17.76 -0.81
N GLY A 95 19.00 16.99 0.16
CA GLY A 95 17.59 17.02 0.61
C GLY A 95 16.66 16.01 -0.08
N PRO A 96 15.41 15.86 0.42
CA PRO A 96 14.54 14.74 0.08
C PRO A 96 13.98 14.79 -1.35
N ARG A 97 14.10 15.90 -2.06
CA ARG A 97 13.57 16.09 -3.42
C ARG A 97 14.64 16.11 -4.50
N VAL A 98 15.88 15.72 -4.19
CA VAL A 98 16.99 15.72 -5.14
C VAL A 98 17.35 14.29 -5.50
N ILE A 99 17.30 13.99 -6.81
CA ILE A 99 17.71 12.70 -7.36
C ILE A 99 19.10 12.86 -7.96
N GLU A 100 20.11 12.35 -7.28
CA GLU A 100 21.50 12.32 -7.77
C GLU A 100 21.62 11.43 -9.03
N PRO A 101 22.66 11.62 -9.85
CA PRO A 101 22.94 10.74 -11.00
C PRO A 101 22.95 9.26 -10.63
N GLY A 102 22.26 8.44 -11.41
CA GLY A 102 22.12 6.99 -11.19
C GLY A 102 21.17 6.62 -10.05
N ARG A 103 20.61 7.57 -9.30
CA ARG A 103 19.69 7.29 -8.20
C ARG A 103 18.24 7.16 -8.68
N ARG A 104 17.47 6.44 -7.88
CA ARG A 104 16.01 6.30 -8.07
C ARG A 104 15.27 7.02 -6.95
N ALA A 105 14.18 7.68 -7.32
CA ALA A 105 13.16 8.17 -6.39
C ALA A 105 11.87 7.38 -6.61
N ILE A 106 11.09 7.22 -5.54
CA ILE A 106 9.76 6.62 -5.57
C ILE A 106 8.79 7.62 -4.95
N ILE A 107 7.77 8.02 -5.72
CA ILE A 107 6.69 8.88 -5.23
C ILE A 107 5.49 7.99 -4.94
N TYR A 108 5.04 7.99 -3.68
CA TYR A 108 3.89 7.23 -3.20
C TYR A 108 2.62 8.06 -3.40
N VAL A 109 1.83 7.68 -4.39
CA VAL A 109 0.63 8.41 -4.74
C VAL A 109 -0.57 7.90 -3.97
N ASN A 110 -1.26 8.83 -3.29
CA ASN A 110 -2.62 8.71 -2.79
C ASN A 110 -3.39 9.91 -3.31
N ALA A 111 -4.23 9.71 -4.32
CA ALA A 111 -4.97 10.80 -4.94
C ALA A 111 -6.47 10.52 -4.87
N PRO A 112 -7.26 11.37 -4.18
CA PRO A 112 -8.71 11.20 -4.13
C PRO A 112 -9.30 11.36 -5.53
N VAL A 113 -10.26 10.50 -5.85
CA VAL A 113 -11.00 10.54 -7.10
C VAL A 113 -12.51 10.44 -6.83
N SER A 114 -13.31 11.01 -7.73
CA SER A 114 -14.77 10.92 -7.62
C SER A 114 -15.25 9.47 -7.81
N ALA A 115 -16.44 9.15 -7.29
CA ALA A 115 -17.06 7.85 -7.52
C ALA A 115 -17.33 7.56 -9.02
N ALA A 116 -17.47 8.62 -9.82
CA ALA A 116 -17.64 8.54 -11.27
C ALA A 116 -16.31 8.41 -12.03
N PHE A 117 -15.16 8.45 -11.33
CA PHE A 117 -13.87 8.26 -11.97
C PHE A 117 -13.77 6.85 -12.53
N SER A 118 -13.86 6.76 -13.84
CA SER A 118 -13.73 5.50 -14.57
C SER A 118 -12.27 5.23 -14.92
N ARG A 119 -11.98 4.07 -15.51
CA ARG A 119 -10.65 3.64 -15.97
C ARG A 119 -10.07 4.54 -17.07
N ARG A 120 -10.11 5.87 -16.86
CA ARG A 120 -9.44 6.80 -17.75
C ARG A 120 -7.94 6.67 -17.58
N SER A 121 -7.23 6.69 -18.70
CA SER A 121 -5.78 6.78 -18.68
C SER A 121 -5.35 8.03 -17.93
N ILE A 122 -4.41 7.87 -17.01
CA ILE A 122 -3.76 8.97 -16.30
C ILE A 122 -2.38 9.21 -16.88
N SER A 123 -1.90 10.42 -16.78
CA SER A 123 -0.54 10.82 -17.12
C SER A 123 0.05 11.65 -15.99
N HIS A 124 1.37 11.83 -16.04
CA HIS A 124 2.12 12.56 -15.03
C HIS A 124 2.89 13.69 -15.69
N ARG A 125 2.88 14.85 -15.03
CA ARG A 125 3.71 16.00 -15.43
C ARG A 125 4.57 16.41 -14.26
N LEU A 126 5.90 16.18 -14.38
CA LEU A 126 6.91 16.57 -13.43
C LEU A 126 7.45 17.95 -13.76
N THR A 127 7.67 18.77 -12.75
CA THR A 127 8.45 20.01 -12.82
C THR A 127 9.79 19.77 -12.17
N LEU A 128 10.88 19.96 -12.91
CA LEU A 128 12.25 19.81 -12.47
C LEU A 128 12.91 21.18 -12.38
N GLY A 129 13.57 21.46 -11.26
CA GLY A 129 14.46 22.58 -11.08
C GLY A 129 15.91 22.17 -11.26
N LYS A 130 16.74 23.08 -11.75
CA LYS A 130 18.21 22.87 -11.79
C LYS A 130 18.80 23.18 -10.43
N ILE A 131 19.81 22.39 -10.04
CA ILE A 131 20.67 22.67 -8.88
C ILE A 131 21.89 23.42 -9.37
N GLY A 132 22.19 24.58 -8.78
CA GLY A 132 23.40 25.34 -9.07
C GLY A 132 23.37 26.23 -10.30
N GLY A 133 22.17 26.64 -10.78
CA GLY A 133 22.06 27.55 -11.91
C GLY A 133 20.78 28.39 -11.88
N ASP A 134 20.80 29.51 -12.57
CA ASP A 134 19.69 30.43 -12.87
C ASP A 134 18.68 29.85 -13.90
N GLY A 135 18.67 28.52 -14.03
CA GLY A 135 17.90 27.82 -15.06
C GLY A 135 16.42 27.78 -14.78
N ALA A 136 15.63 28.09 -15.83
CA ALA A 136 14.20 27.85 -15.84
C ALA A 136 13.86 26.39 -15.48
N SER A 137 12.76 26.18 -14.77
CA SER A 137 12.21 24.83 -14.51
C SER A 137 11.81 24.18 -15.83
N VAL A 138 12.01 22.87 -15.92
CA VAL A 138 11.65 22.06 -17.08
C VAL A 138 10.48 21.14 -16.69
N SER A 139 9.45 21.10 -17.53
CA SER A 139 8.34 20.14 -17.37
C SER A 139 8.55 18.93 -18.25
N ILE A 140 8.35 17.74 -17.66
CA ILE A 140 8.40 16.46 -18.36
C ILE A 140 7.07 15.76 -18.16
N SER A 141 6.44 15.29 -19.24
CA SER A 141 5.21 14.50 -19.18
C SER A 141 5.48 13.06 -19.63
N GLY A 142 4.80 12.11 -19.00
CA GLY A 142 4.97 10.69 -19.34
C GLY A 142 4.30 9.74 -18.34
N ALA A 143 4.77 8.51 -18.33
CA ALA A 143 4.29 7.41 -17.47
C ALA A 143 2.75 7.27 -17.54
N THR A 144 2.21 7.22 -18.76
CA THR A 144 0.76 7.00 -18.94
C THR A 144 0.38 5.62 -18.47
N ALA A 145 -0.67 5.52 -17.66
CA ALA A 145 -1.15 4.27 -17.09
C ALA A 145 -2.68 4.24 -17.03
N THR A 146 -3.26 3.05 -17.11
CA THR A 146 -4.71 2.86 -16.93
C THR A 146 -4.97 2.26 -15.58
N PRO A 147 -5.71 2.94 -14.69
CA PRO A 147 -6.03 2.43 -13.37
C PRO A 147 -6.90 1.18 -13.42
N GLU A 148 -6.64 0.26 -12.50
CA GLU A 148 -7.46 -0.92 -12.24
C GLU A 148 -8.41 -0.63 -11.07
N SER A 149 -9.60 -1.20 -11.14
CA SER A 149 -10.62 -1.06 -10.10
C SER A 149 -11.26 -2.42 -9.79
N ALA A 150 -12.12 -2.46 -8.79
CA ALA A 150 -12.79 -3.65 -8.28
C ALA A 150 -11.86 -4.56 -7.44
N PRO A 151 -11.37 -4.07 -6.31
CA PRO A 151 -10.69 -4.92 -5.34
C PRO A 151 -11.66 -6.01 -4.84
N PRO A 152 -11.17 -7.21 -4.48
CA PRO A 152 -12.02 -8.26 -3.94
C PRO A 152 -12.64 -7.84 -2.60
N ARG A 153 -13.83 -8.36 -2.34
CA ARG A 153 -14.56 -8.21 -1.08
C ARG A 153 -14.17 -9.36 -0.17
N LEU A 154 -13.58 -9.03 0.96
CA LEU A 154 -13.09 -10.01 1.94
C LEU A 154 -13.95 -9.95 3.21
N ALA A 155 -14.24 -11.10 3.79
CA ALA A 155 -14.78 -11.17 5.13
C ALA A 155 -13.77 -10.62 6.15
N PRO A 156 -14.20 -10.21 7.35
CA PRO A 156 -13.30 -9.79 8.41
C PRO A 156 -12.29 -10.88 8.79
N PRO A 157 -11.01 -10.54 9.02
CA PRO A 157 -9.99 -11.51 9.45
C PRO A 157 -10.06 -11.84 10.95
N LEU A 158 -10.87 -11.10 11.71
CA LEU A 158 -10.99 -11.16 13.18
C LEU A 158 -12.46 -10.97 13.59
N ARG A 159 -12.76 -11.23 14.88
CA ARG A 159 -14.08 -11.00 15.48
C ARG A 159 -14.02 -9.97 16.60
N GLY A 160 -15.18 -9.38 16.92
CA GLY A 160 -15.33 -8.44 18.05
C GLY A 160 -14.42 -7.22 17.92
N GLY A 161 -13.90 -6.73 19.03
CA GLY A 161 -13.01 -5.56 19.10
C GLY A 161 -13.03 -4.91 20.47
N PRO A 162 -12.46 -3.69 20.59
CA PRO A 162 -11.91 -2.79 19.55
C PRO A 162 -10.59 -3.27 18.94
N TRP A 163 -10.47 -3.16 17.62
CA TRP A 163 -9.25 -3.40 16.87
C TRP A 163 -8.77 -2.13 16.19
N VAL A 164 -7.48 -1.87 16.25
CA VAL A 164 -6.85 -0.73 15.56
C VAL A 164 -6.21 -1.23 14.26
N ALA A 165 -6.55 -0.56 13.14
CA ALA A 165 -5.90 -0.77 11.85
C ALA A 165 -4.59 0.01 11.81
N VAL A 166 -3.51 -0.58 12.29
CA VAL A 166 -2.22 0.10 12.45
C VAL A 166 -1.45 0.05 11.14
N TYR A 167 -1.45 1.16 10.44
CA TYR A 167 -0.59 1.44 9.29
C TYR A 167 -0.58 2.94 9.02
N ASP A 168 0.48 3.44 8.38
CA ASP A 168 0.59 4.81 7.91
C ASP A 168 1.26 4.81 6.53
N PRO A 169 0.54 5.21 5.46
CA PRO A 169 1.10 5.28 4.11
C PRO A 169 2.26 6.28 3.97
N GLY A 170 2.34 7.25 4.88
CA GLY A 170 3.37 8.28 4.94
C GLY A 170 4.62 7.88 5.72
N MET A 171 4.54 6.84 6.56
CA MET A 171 5.62 6.45 7.45
C MET A 171 6.87 5.99 6.68
N GLU A 172 7.98 6.66 6.90
CA GLU A 172 9.28 6.18 6.42
C GLU A 172 9.57 4.81 7.05
N ARG A 173 9.82 3.78 6.24
CA ARG A 173 9.98 2.38 6.66
C ARG A 173 8.68 1.70 7.17
N GLY A 174 7.52 2.31 6.99
CA GLY A 174 6.22 1.61 7.14
C GLY A 174 5.98 0.64 5.97
N HIS A 175 5.02 -0.24 6.12
CA HIS A 175 4.74 -1.36 5.19
C HIS A 175 4.77 -0.94 3.71
N ARG A 176 4.18 0.19 3.37
CA ARG A 176 4.11 0.68 1.99
C ARG A 176 5.44 1.23 1.45
N ARG A 177 6.48 1.37 2.27
CA ARG A 177 7.75 1.98 1.84
C ARG A 177 8.94 1.04 1.93
N VAL A 178 8.69 -0.24 2.19
CA VAL A 178 9.74 -1.27 2.28
C VAL A 178 9.62 -2.23 1.10
N PHE A 179 10.53 -2.09 0.16
CA PHE A 179 10.67 -3.03 -0.95
C PHE A 179 11.54 -4.20 -0.54
N TYR A 180 11.15 -5.39 -0.98
CA TYR A 180 11.95 -6.59 -0.87
C TYR A 180 12.38 -7.04 -2.26
N ALA A 181 13.58 -7.58 -2.37
CA ALA A 181 14.08 -8.13 -3.63
C ALA A 181 14.21 -9.64 -3.51
N THR A 182 13.47 -10.36 -4.33
CA THR A 182 13.50 -11.81 -4.42
C THR A 182 13.78 -12.19 -5.87
N GLU A 183 14.76 -13.06 -6.09
CA GLU A 183 15.13 -13.51 -7.44
C GLU A 183 15.42 -12.36 -8.43
N GLY A 184 16.02 -11.28 -7.93
CA GLY A 184 16.37 -10.11 -8.74
C GLY A 184 15.22 -9.13 -9.05
N SER A 185 14.00 -9.40 -8.57
CA SER A 185 12.85 -8.54 -8.73
C SER A 185 12.46 -7.88 -7.40
N ALA A 186 12.30 -6.54 -7.42
CA ALA A 186 11.84 -5.80 -6.25
C ALA A 186 10.31 -5.76 -6.23
N THR A 187 9.72 -6.13 -5.09
CA THR A 187 8.27 -6.16 -4.85
C THR A 187 7.91 -5.37 -3.60
N LEU A 188 6.64 -4.98 -3.47
CA LEU A 188 6.10 -4.24 -2.35
C LEU A 188 4.90 -4.98 -1.73
N PRO A 189 5.12 -6.08 -0.97
CA PRO A 189 4.04 -6.88 -0.39
C PRO A 189 3.19 -6.07 0.59
N GLY A 190 3.79 -5.17 1.35
CA GLY A 190 3.12 -4.34 2.34
C GLY A 190 2.31 -3.16 1.80
N ARG A 191 2.09 -3.02 0.47
CA ARG A 191 1.36 -1.89 -0.12
C ARG A 191 -0.02 -1.65 0.51
N PHE A 192 -0.74 -2.71 0.85
CA PHE A 192 -2.04 -2.69 1.50
C PHE A 192 -2.07 -3.57 2.75
N ALA A 193 -0.95 -3.67 3.46
CA ALA A 193 -0.88 -4.42 4.70
C ALA A 193 -1.44 -3.61 5.86
N ILE A 194 -2.07 -4.31 6.80
CA ILE A 194 -2.58 -3.76 8.06
C ILE A 194 -2.10 -4.65 9.20
N ASP A 195 -1.54 -4.03 10.24
CA ASP A 195 -1.32 -4.67 11.53
C ASP A 195 -2.55 -4.44 12.41
N TRP A 196 -3.27 -5.51 12.73
CA TRP A 196 -4.45 -5.44 13.58
C TRP A 196 -4.07 -5.67 15.04
N MET A 197 -4.22 -4.62 15.85
CA MET A 197 -3.91 -4.65 17.29
C MET A 197 -5.17 -4.45 18.11
N LYS A 198 -5.42 -5.33 19.09
CA LYS A 198 -6.59 -5.22 19.97
C LYS A 198 -6.27 -4.30 21.15
N VAL A 199 -7.21 -3.40 21.44
CA VAL A 199 -7.13 -2.48 22.59
C VAL A 199 -8.35 -2.63 23.50
N ASP A 200 -8.26 -2.09 24.71
CA ASP A 200 -9.44 -1.87 25.53
C ASP A 200 -10.12 -0.52 25.16
N THR A 201 -11.19 -0.18 25.85
CA THR A 201 -11.93 1.08 25.64
C THR A 201 -11.14 2.34 26.02
N SER A 202 -10.01 2.20 26.71
CA SER A 202 -9.11 3.31 27.04
C SER A 202 -7.92 3.44 26.10
N GLY A 203 -7.78 2.56 25.11
CA GLY A 203 -6.67 2.56 24.14
C GLY A 203 -5.46 1.72 24.57
N LYS A 204 -5.53 1.01 25.69
CA LYS A 204 -4.43 0.16 26.15
C LYS A 204 -4.39 -1.16 25.40
N LEU A 205 -3.18 -1.63 25.10
CA LEU A 205 -2.93 -2.90 24.40
C LEU A 205 -2.99 -4.13 25.33
N SER A 206 -2.81 -3.94 26.63
CA SER A 206 -2.66 -5.04 27.62
C SER A 206 -3.32 -4.72 28.94
N SER A 207 -3.68 -5.78 29.68
CA SER A 207 -4.04 -5.70 31.10
C SER A 207 -2.88 -6.22 31.94
N GLY A 208 -2.32 -5.38 32.81
CA GLY A 208 -1.16 -5.73 33.64
C GLY A 208 0.18 -5.46 32.96
N ASP A 209 1.15 -6.37 33.17
CA ASP A 209 2.51 -6.22 32.63
C ASP A 209 2.51 -6.38 31.09
N ALA A 210 2.82 -5.29 30.39
CA ALA A 210 2.87 -5.25 28.94
C ALA A 210 4.08 -6.03 28.35
N ASP A 211 5.04 -6.42 29.17
CA ASP A 211 6.16 -7.25 28.71
C ASP A 211 5.76 -8.73 28.55
N ILE A 212 4.62 -9.14 29.07
CA ILE A 212 4.10 -10.50 28.96
C ILE A 212 3.12 -10.57 27.77
N PRO A 213 3.44 -11.30 26.67
CA PRO A 213 2.59 -11.36 25.48
C PRO A 213 1.15 -11.78 25.76
N SER A 214 0.93 -12.74 26.67
CA SER A 214 -0.42 -13.22 27.03
C SER A 214 -1.29 -12.19 27.76
N ASN A 215 -0.73 -11.09 28.25
CA ASN A 215 -1.48 -9.98 28.83
C ASN A 215 -2.04 -9.03 27.77
N HIS A 216 -1.59 -9.14 26.53
CA HIS A 216 -2.13 -8.34 25.43
C HIS A 216 -3.50 -8.86 25.01
N TYR A 217 -4.47 -7.95 24.84
CA TYR A 217 -5.87 -8.29 24.55
C TYR A 217 -6.05 -9.06 23.23
N GLY A 218 -5.13 -8.88 22.27
CA GLY A 218 -5.18 -9.58 20.98
C GLY A 218 -4.52 -10.96 20.99
N PHE A 219 -3.64 -11.26 21.96
CA PHE A 219 -2.88 -12.51 21.95
C PHE A 219 -3.79 -13.73 22.07
N GLY A 220 -3.65 -14.67 21.14
CA GLY A 220 -4.47 -15.89 21.08
C GLY A 220 -5.86 -15.69 20.48
N ALA A 221 -6.21 -14.49 20.00
CA ALA A 221 -7.47 -14.26 19.29
C ALA A 221 -7.55 -15.12 18.03
N GLU A 222 -8.73 -15.64 17.72
CA GLU A 222 -8.98 -16.41 16.50
C GLU A 222 -8.74 -15.56 15.25
N VAL A 223 -7.94 -16.09 14.32
CA VAL A 223 -7.71 -15.52 13.00
C VAL A 223 -8.53 -16.29 11.97
N LEU A 224 -9.27 -15.57 11.14
CA LEU A 224 -10.30 -16.14 10.28
C LEU A 224 -9.92 -16.06 8.81
N ALA A 225 -10.26 -17.10 8.04
CA ALA A 225 -10.21 -17.05 6.59
C ALA A 225 -11.11 -15.93 6.06
N VAL A 226 -10.54 -14.99 5.30
CA VAL A 226 -11.29 -13.86 4.74
C VAL A 226 -12.12 -14.19 3.51
N ALA A 227 -11.93 -15.39 2.95
CA ALA A 227 -12.66 -15.93 1.81
C ALA A 227 -12.58 -17.46 1.81
N ASP A 228 -13.43 -18.11 1.00
CA ASP A 228 -13.24 -19.51 0.65
C ASP A 228 -11.92 -19.68 -0.11
N GLY A 229 -11.19 -20.76 0.16
CA GLY A 229 -9.89 -20.95 -0.48
C GLY A 229 -9.21 -22.27 -0.12
N THR A 230 -7.96 -22.38 -0.51
CA THR A 230 -7.08 -23.52 -0.20
C THR A 230 -5.81 -23.02 0.48
N VAL A 231 -5.41 -23.61 1.59
CA VAL A 231 -4.13 -23.33 2.25
C VAL A 231 -3.00 -23.82 1.34
N VAL A 232 -2.15 -22.91 0.88
CA VAL A 232 -1.06 -23.20 -0.07
C VAL A 232 0.33 -23.11 0.54
N ALA A 233 0.47 -22.38 1.64
CA ALA A 233 1.69 -22.34 2.42
C ALA A 233 1.38 -22.12 3.90
N LEU A 234 2.20 -22.68 4.76
CA LEU A 234 2.07 -22.59 6.21
C LEU A 234 3.43 -22.74 6.86
N ARG A 235 3.70 -21.94 7.88
CA ARG A 235 4.75 -22.15 8.87
C ARG A 235 4.13 -22.11 10.26
N ASP A 236 4.44 -23.09 11.12
CA ASP A 236 3.84 -23.26 12.44
C ASP A 236 4.85 -23.84 13.46
N ASP A 237 6.13 -23.58 13.27
CA ASP A 237 7.23 -24.16 14.09
C ASP A 237 7.93 -23.15 14.98
N VAL A 238 7.57 -21.88 14.93
CA VAL A 238 8.20 -20.81 15.72
C VAL A 238 7.44 -20.62 17.03
N PRO A 239 8.06 -20.81 18.21
CA PRO A 239 7.42 -20.52 19.47
C PRO A 239 7.29 -19.00 19.70
N ASP A 240 6.21 -18.59 20.37
CA ASP A 240 6.10 -17.20 20.83
C ASP A 240 7.17 -16.89 21.87
N PRO A 241 7.80 -15.70 21.83
CA PRO A 241 8.74 -15.25 22.85
C PRO A 241 8.07 -15.16 24.24
N ALA A 242 8.83 -15.46 25.27
CA ALA A 242 8.33 -15.37 26.65
C ALA A 242 8.01 -13.93 27.09
N THR A 243 8.74 -12.95 26.53
CA THR A 243 8.55 -11.51 26.83
C THR A 243 8.65 -10.66 25.56
N VAL A 244 7.98 -9.52 25.57
CA VAL A 244 8.03 -8.55 24.47
C VAL A 244 9.42 -7.93 24.36
N SER A 245 10.06 -7.60 25.48
CA SER A 245 11.42 -7.03 25.50
C SER A 245 12.49 -8.04 25.07
N GLY A 246 12.31 -9.32 25.40
CA GLY A 246 13.22 -10.42 25.07
C GLY A 246 12.99 -11.06 23.69
N ARG A 247 12.12 -10.48 22.87
CA ARG A 247 11.82 -11.03 21.54
C ARG A 247 13.08 -11.16 20.68
N PRO A 248 13.23 -12.24 19.92
CA PRO A 248 14.29 -12.36 18.93
C PRO A 248 14.11 -11.30 17.83
N ARG A 249 15.21 -10.98 17.15
CA ARG A 249 15.19 -10.14 15.95
C ARG A 249 15.67 -10.99 14.78
N PRO A 250 14.80 -11.84 14.22
CA PRO A 250 15.19 -12.73 13.13
C PRO A 250 15.59 -11.95 11.88
N GLY A 251 16.32 -12.59 11.00
CA GLY A 251 16.61 -12.05 9.68
C GLY A 251 15.34 -11.90 8.82
N ILE A 252 15.48 -11.26 7.67
CA ILE A 252 14.35 -10.99 6.75
C ILE A 252 13.62 -12.27 6.34
N ALA A 253 14.34 -13.37 6.11
CA ALA A 253 13.73 -14.65 5.72
C ALA A 253 12.75 -15.22 6.77
N ASP A 254 12.94 -14.86 8.03
CA ASP A 254 12.12 -15.31 9.15
C ASP A 254 11.24 -14.20 9.73
N ALA A 255 11.15 -13.07 9.03
CA ALA A 255 10.45 -11.87 9.51
C ALA A 255 8.97 -12.13 9.81
N SER A 256 8.30 -12.96 9.01
CA SER A 256 6.87 -13.29 9.14
C SER A 256 6.55 -14.19 10.36
N GLY A 257 7.55 -14.87 10.93
CA GLY A 257 7.31 -15.87 11.96
C GLY A 257 6.44 -17.02 11.47
N ASN A 258 5.45 -17.43 12.26
CA ASN A 258 4.42 -18.36 11.81
C ASN A 258 3.41 -17.62 10.91
N PHE A 259 2.99 -18.29 9.84
CA PHE A 259 2.07 -17.69 8.87
C PHE A 259 1.18 -18.73 8.21
N VAL A 260 0.07 -18.28 7.66
CA VAL A 260 -0.81 -19.04 6.76
C VAL A 260 -1.00 -18.23 5.49
N ALA A 261 -0.87 -18.87 4.32
CA ALA A 261 -1.20 -18.30 3.02
C ALA A 261 -2.32 -19.13 2.37
N ILE A 262 -3.40 -18.47 1.97
CA ILE A 262 -4.59 -19.08 1.39
C ILE A 262 -4.77 -18.57 -0.04
N ASP A 263 -4.77 -19.47 -1.01
CA ASP A 263 -5.22 -19.16 -2.38
C ASP A 263 -6.74 -18.99 -2.38
N ILE A 264 -7.20 -17.76 -2.57
CA ILE A 264 -8.62 -17.40 -2.64
C ILE A 264 -9.15 -17.32 -4.08
N GLY A 265 -8.35 -17.78 -5.05
CA GLY A 265 -8.67 -17.75 -6.47
C GLY A 265 -8.39 -16.42 -7.16
N GLY A 266 -8.42 -16.44 -8.49
CA GLY A 266 -8.19 -15.24 -9.31
C GLY A 266 -6.78 -14.67 -9.21
N GLY A 267 -5.76 -15.50 -8.88
CA GLY A 267 -4.39 -15.06 -8.67
C GLY A 267 -4.24 -14.18 -7.42
N ARG A 268 -4.98 -14.48 -6.37
CA ARG A 268 -4.97 -13.71 -5.11
C ARG A 268 -4.74 -14.63 -3.93
N PHE A 269 -3.89 -14.19 -3.00
CA PHE A 269 -3.47 -14.95 -1.84
C PHE A 269 -3.65 -14.10 -0.59
N ALA A 270 -4.46 -14.59 0.36
CA ALA A 270 -4.63 -13.99 1.66
C ALA A 270 -3.51 -14.48 2.59
N ILE A 271 -2.73 -13.55 3.14
CA ILE A 271 -1.53 -13.84 3.95
C ILE A 271 -1.73 -13.29 5.36
N TYR A 272 -1.52 -14.18 6.34
CA TYR A 272 -1.67 -13.93 7.76
C TYR A 272 -0.34 -14.24 8.44
N GLU A 273 0.28 -13.27 9.10
CA GLU A 273 1.62 -13.41 9.68
C GLU A 273 1.63 -13.17 11.19
N HIS A 274 2.76 -13.49 11.80
CA HIS A 274 3.02 -13.38 13.26
C HIS A 274 2.11 -14.26 14.12
N LEU A 275 1.61 -15.37 13.56
CA LEU A 275 0.68 -16.25 14.22
C LEU A 275 1.32 -16.98 15.39
N LYS A 276 0.51 -17.33 16.37
CA LYS A 276 0.86 -18.24 17.45
C LYS A 276 1.00 -19.66 16.90
N GLN A 277 1.94 -20.43 17.43
CA GLN A 277 2.06 -21.86 17.12
C GLN A 277 0.75 -22.60 17.46
N GLY A 278 0.36 -23.56 16.62
CA GLY A 278 -0.83 -24.39 16.76
C GLY A 278 -1.94 -24.04 15.76
N ALA A 279 -1.58 -23.75 14.51
CA ALA A 279 -2.56 -23.52 13.45
C ALA A 279 -3.48 -24.74 13.27
N PRO A 280 -4.83 -24.55 13.22
CA PRO A 280 -5.78 -25.66 13.09
C PRO A 280 -5.99 -26.15 11.65
N VAL A 281 -5.08 -25.78 10.74
CA VAL A 281 -5.13 -26.10 9.31
C VAL A 281 -3.77 -26.60 8.82
N ALA A 282 -3.79 -27.31 7.68
CA ALA A 282 -2.61 -27.82 6.99
C ALA A 282 -2.59 -27.40 5.53
N VAL A 283 -1.41 -27.42 4.90
CA VAL A 283 -1.29 -27.19 3.45
C VAL A 283 -2.12 -28.21 2.69
N GLY A 284 -2.95 -27.73 1.77
CA GLY A 284 -3.91 -28.52 0.99
C GLY A 284 -5.34 -28.46 1.54
N ASP A 285 -5.57 -28.00 2.77
CA ASP A 285 -6.91 -27.89 3.34
C ASP A 285 -7.74 -26.84 2.60
N ARG A 286 -9.01 -27.18 2.38
CA ARG A 286 -10.02 -26.23 1.92
C ARG A 286 -10.67 -25.56 3.12
N VAL A 287 -10.69 -24.24 3.11
CA VAL A 287 -11.28 -23.42 4.16
C VAL A 287 -12.46 -22.61 3.64
N LYS A 288 -13.36 -22.26 4.55
CA LYS A 288 -14.50 -21.37 4.29
C LYS A 288 -14.28 -20.01 4.93
N ALA A 289 -14.82 -18.97 4.32
CA ALA A 289 -14.84 -17.64 4.94
C ALA A 289 -15.40 -17.71 6.37
N GLY A 290 -14.69 -17.09 7.32
CA GLY A 290 -15.01 -17.12 8.75
C GLY A 290 -14.54 -18.37 9.51
N GLN A 291 -13.93 -19.36 8.84
CA GLN A 291 -13.28 -20.50 9.50
C GLN A 291 -11.98 -20.04 10.19
N VAL A 292 -11.72 -20.55 11.40
CA VAL A 292 -10.47 -20.31 12.12
C VAL A 292 -9.32 -20.98 11.36
N VAL A 293 -8.28 -20.21 11.06
CA VAL A 293 -7.08 -20.66 10.32
C VAL A 293 -5.79 -20.47 11.11
N GLY A 294 -5.86 -19.79 12.24
CA GLY A 294 -4.74 -19.56 13.14
C GLY A 294 -5.17 -18.80 14.37
N PHE A 295 -4.18 -18.46 15.20
CA PHE A 295 -4.36 -17.63 16.39
C PHE A 295 -3.35 -16.49 16.34
N LEU A 296 -3.77 -15.29 16.74
CA LEU A 296 -2.90 -14.12 16.81
C LEU A 296 -1.78 -14.36 17.80
N GLY A 297 -0.55 -14.21 17.33
CA GLY A 297 0.65 -14.48 18.11
C GLY A 297 1.60 -13.29 18.19
N PHE A 298 2.88 -13.62 18.40
CA PHE A 298 3.96 -12.65 18.55
C PHE A 298 5.28 -13.19 17.96
N THR A 299 5.20 -14.00 16.91
CA THR A 299 6.37 -14.61 16.26
C THR A 299 6.97 -13.70 15.18
N GLY A 300 8.21 -13.93 14.77
CA GLY A 300 8.86 -13.15 13.72
C GLY A 300 9.32 -11.76 14.17
N GLN A 301 9.31 -10.80 13.24
CA GLN A 301 9.70 -9.40 13.49
C GLN A 301 8.54 -8.53 14.02
N ALA A 302 7.72 -9.07 14.88
CA ALA A 302 6.64 -8.33 15.53
C ALA A 302 7.17 -7.41 16.65
N SER A 303 6.57 -6.24 16.84
CA SER A 303 6.90 -5.30 17.91
C SER A 303 6.06 -5.52 19.18
N ALA A 304 4.85 -6.02 19.01
CA ALA A 304 3.89 -6.44 20.02
C ALA A 304 2.94 -7.47 19.40
N PRO A 305 2.14 -8.24 20.18
CA PRO A 305 1.15 -9.14 19.63
C PRO A 305 0.16 -8.45 18.69
N HIS A 306 0.13 -8.88 17.41
CA HIS A 306 -0.76 -8.36 16.39
C HIS A 306 -0.96 -9.37 15.25
N LEU A 307 -1.96 -9.16 14.43
CA LEU A 307 -2.12 -9.84 13.16
C LEU A 307 -1.66 -8.92 12.03
N HIS A 308 -0.55 -9.27 11.37
CA HIS A 308 -0.22 -8.68 10.08
C HIS A 308 -1.01 -9.39 9.00
N PHE A 309 -1.82 -8.63 8.26
CA PHE A 309 -2.65 -9.16 7.18
C PHE A 309 -2.47 -8.35 5.90
N HIS A 310 -2.26 -9.05 4.79
CA HIS A 310 -2.28 -8.46 3.47
C HIS A 310 -2.81 -9.43 2.41
N LEU A 311 -3.27 -8.88 1.29
CA LEU A 311 -3.60 -9.62 0.08
C LEU A 311 -2.44 -9.49 -0.91
N ALA A 312 -2.05 -10.59 -1.54
CA ALA A 312 -0.91 -10.67 -2.46
C ALA A 312 -1.30 -11.27 -3.81
N ASP A 313 -0.47 -11.06 -4.84
CA ASP A 313 -0.65 -11.61 -6.18
C ASP A 313 -0.06 -13.03 -6.36
N ARG A 314 0.67 -13.53 -5.35
CA ARG A 314 1.25 -14.90 -5.33
C ARG A 314 1.48 -15.37 -3.90
N ALA A 315 1.69 -16.68 -3.73
CA ALA A 315 1.93 -17.32 -2.43
C ALA A 315 3.39 -17.11 -1.95
N SER A 316 3.85 -15.86 -1.95
CA SER A 316 5.20 -15.51 -1.49
C SER A 316 5.10 -14.34 -0.53
N ILE A 317 5.59 -14.50 0.68
CA ILE A 317 5.46 -13.49 1.73
C ILE A 317 6.17 -12.19 1.34
N LEU A 318 7.42 -12.29 0.85
CA LEU A 318 8.24 -11.12 0.52
C LEU A 318 8.39 -10.87 -0.99
N GLY A 319 8.12 -11.88 -1.83
CA GLY A 319 8.30 -11.81 -3.28
C GLY A 319 7.02 -11.53 -4.04
N ALA A 320 5.97 -11.06 -3.39
CA ALA A 320 4.67 -10.75 -3.97
C ALA A 320 4.40 -9.25 -4.03
N GLU A 321 3.49 -8.83 -4.90
CA GLU A 321 2.93 -7.48 -4.90
C GLU A 321 1.67 -7.42 -4.04
N GLY A 322 1.64 -6.50 -3.08
CA GLY A 322 0.47 -6.23 -2.25
C GLY A 322 -0.71 -5.73 -3.08
N GLN A 323 -1.85 -6.40 -2.96
CA GLN A 323 -3.06 -6.12 -3.72
C GLN A 323 -4.12 -5.44 -2.85
N PRO A 324 -4.92 -4.51 -3.40
CA PRO A 324 -6.00 -3.88 -2.66
C PRO A 324 -7.12 -4.87 -2.40
N TYR A 325 -7.84 -4.66 -1.29
CA TYR A 325 -9.06 -5.36 -0.93
C TYR A 325 -10.03 -4.41 -0.23
N VAL A 326 -11.27 -4.82 -0.05
CA VAL A 326 -12.23 -4.13 0.82
C VAL A 326 -12.82 -5.14 1.80
N VAL A 327 -13.02 -4.70 3.04
CA VAL A 327 -13.68 -5.52 4.07
C VAL A 327 -15.19 -5.36 3.91
N THR A 328 -15.91 -6.48 3.92
CA THR A 328 -17.36 -6.48 3.66
C THR A 328 -18.15 -5.74 4.71
N SER A 329 -17.73 -5.78 5.99
CA SER A 329 -18.42 -5.12 7.10
C SER A 329 -17.50 -4.93 8.29
N LEU A 330 -17.54 -3.75 8.87
CA LEU A 330 -17.00 -3.41 10.19
C LEU A 330 -17.82 -2.27 10.79
N THR A 331 -17.77 -2.13 12.10
CA THR A 331 -18.33 -0.96 12.81
C THR A 331 -17.19 -0.02 13.18
N ARG A 332 -17.22 1.21 12.70
CA ARG A 332 -16.30 2.28 13.11
C ARG A 332 -16.64 2.72 14.53
N LEU A 333 -15.65 2.69 15.43
CA LEU A 333 -15.77 3.15 16.82
C LEU A 333 -15.11 4.51 17.02
N GLY A 334 -14.05 4.78 16.26
CA GLY A 334 -13.25 6.00 16.31
C GLY A 334 -12.05 5.91 15.41
N GLN A 335 -11.11 6.84 15.58
CA GLN A 335 -9.86 6.83 14.79
C GLN A 335 -8.83 7.68 15.55
N TYR A 336 -7.61 7.18 15.68
CA TYR A 336 -6.47 8.00 16.09
C TYR A 336 -6.08 8.96 14.99
N GLU A 337 -5.72 10.17 15.34
CA GLU A 337 -5.25 11.17 14.37
C GLU A 337 -3.90 10.74 13.76
N THR A 338 -3.00 10.27 14.63
CA THR A 338 -1.68 9.78 14.22
C THR A 338 -1.37 8.42 14.82
N ILE A 339 -0.45 7.67 14.19
CA ILE A 339 0.10 6.45 14.77
C ILE A 339 0.87 6.71 16.08
N GLY A 340 1.35 7.95 16.26
CA GLY A 340 2.01 8.38 17.50
C GLY A 340 1.07 8.41 18.69
N ASP A 341 -0.17 8.86 18.50
CA ASP A 341 -1.18 8.89 19.57
C ASP A 341 -1.51 7.48 20.03
N PHE A 342 -1.72 6.56 19.08
CA PHE A 342 -1.87 5.14 19.36
C PHE A 342 -0.64 4.56 20.11
N SER A 343 0.57 4.85 19.65
CA SER A 343 1.80 4.31 20.24
C SER A 343 2.05 4.80 21.67
N ARG A 344 1.51 5.96 22.05
CA ARG A 344 1.55 6.49 23.42
C ARG A 344 0.45 5.89 24.32
N GLY A 345 -0.43 5.05 23.77
CA GLY A 345 -1.55 4.46 24.50
C GLY A 345 -2.62 5.48 24.87
N GLU A 346 -2.78 6.53 24.04
CA GLU A 346 -3.83 7.52 24.23
C GLU A 346 -5.20 6.91 23.92
N THR A 347 -6.25 7.50 24.49
CA THR A 347 -7.63 7.12 24.14
C THR A 347 -7.96 7.73 22.77
N TRP A 348 -8.53 6.92 21.88
CA TRP A 348 -8.95 7.42 20.55
C TRP A 348 -10.18 8.35 20.67
N PRO A 349 -10.28 9.38 19.83
CA PRO A 349 -11.52 10.13 19.67
C PRO A 349 -12.65 9.21 19.16
N PRO A 350 -13.73 9.02 19.94
CA PRO A 350 -14.86 8.22 19.47
C PRO A 350 -15.61 8.95 18.36
N THR A 351 -16.29 8.20 17.51
CA THR A 351 -17.29 8.78 16.61
C THR A 351 -18.57 9.12 17.40
N ASP A 352 -19.30 10.16 17.01
CA ASP A 352 -20.58 10.54 17.64
C ASP A 352 -21.62 9.40 17.62
N ARG A 353 -21.52 8.54 16.63
CA ARG A 353 -22.31 7.31 16.50
C ARG A 353 -21.42 6.22 15.91
N SER A 354 -21.53 5.02 16.45
CA SER A 354 -20.93 3.84 15.79
C SER A 354 -21.59 3.64 14.42
N GLU A 355 -20.76 3.63 13.39
CA GLU A 355 -21.21 3.57 12.00
C GLU A 355 -20.79 2.23 11.38
N GLU A 356 -21.76 1.56 10.75
CA GLU A 356 -21.45 0.38 9.95
C GLU A 356 -20.82 0.81 8.62
N VAL A 357 -19.58 0.40 8.40
CA VAL A 357 -18.84 0.63 7.17
C VAL A 357 -18.82 -0.66 6.36
N ARG A 358 -19.21 -0.57 5.10
CA ARG A 358 -19.26 -1.70 4.17
C ARG A 358 -18.38 -1.45 2.95
N ASP A 359 -17.76 -2.52 2.47
CA ASP A 359 -17.02 -2.53 1.21
C ASP A 359 -15.97 -1.41 1.12
N SER A 360 -15.18 -1.28 2.18
CA SER A 360 -14.13 -0.28 2.30
C SER A 360 -12.83 -0.91 2.78
N PHE A 361 -11.72 -0.43 2.26
CA PHE A 361 -10.42 -0.64 2.90
C PHE A 361 -10.39 0.22 4.17
N PRO A 362 -10.03 -0.35 5.34
CA PRO A 362 -9.97 0.40 6.58
C PRO A 362 -9.01 1.59 6.47
N PRO A 363 -9.40 2.83 6.83
CA PRO A 363 -8.46 3.95 6.85
C PRO A 363 -7.38 3.76 7.92
N PRO A 364 -6.22 4.47 7.79
CA PRO A 364 -5.14 4.38 8.77
C PRO A 364 -5.63 4.69 10.18
N ASN A 365 -5.16 3.90 11.16
CA ASN A 365 -5.44 4.10 12.59
C ASN A 365 -6.94 4.08 12.97
N LEU A 366 -7.77 3.49 12.11
CA LEU A 366 -9.18 3.24 12.40
C LEU A 366 -9.31 2.33 13.62
N VAL A 367 -10.19 2.69 14.56
CA VAL A 367 -10.62 1.80 15.64
C VAL A 367 -11.96 1.18 15.23
N ALA A 368 -11.97 -0.14 15.11
CA ALA A 368 -13.11 -0.87 14.55
C ALA A 368 -13.54 -2.05 15.43
N ARG A 369 -14.81 -2.44 15.26
CA ARG A 369 -15.32 -3.73 15.72
C ARG A 369 -15.76 -4.54 14.51
N PHE A 370 -15.39 -5.80 14.48
CA PHE A 370 -15.86 -6.77 13.50
C PHE A 370 -17.11 -7.49 13.97
N PRO A 371 -17.96 -8.02 13.08
CA PRO A 371 -19.08 -8.87 13.43
C PRO A 371 -18.67 -10.13 14.19
N GLY A 372 -19.56 -10.65 15.03
CA GLY A 372 -19.37 -11.89 15.81
C GLY A 372 -18.57 -11.60 17.08
N ASP A 373 -19.25 -11.48 18.20
CA ASP A 373 -18.69 -11.46 19.56
C ASP A 373 -18.51 -12.88 20.08
#